data_c491496c29b275b13b164f4ae1cda9e4
#
_entry.id   c491496c29b275b13b164f4ae1cda9e4
#
_cell.length_a   1.000
_cell.length_b   1.000
_cell.length_c   1.000
_cell.angle_alpha   90.00
_cell.angle_beta   90.00
_cell.angle_gamma   90.00
#
_symmetry.space_group_name_H-M   'P 1'
#
loop_
_entity.id
_entity.type
_entity.pdbx_description
1 polymer ?
#
loop_
_entity_poly.entity_id
_entity_poly.type
_entity_poly.pdbx_seq_one_letter_code
_entity_poly.pdbx_strand_id
1 'polypeptide(L)'
;MELETTSYLLALAVMVLQVLTVGFLAVFFLRNKVDDLKGIAEFLSEWGLWIAFSLSLAASAMTLVYSDVLGIAACIMCWWQRIALYPLVVILGIAAWKKERVASALSTITLSIIGGGIALYQHLLQVGITSAAPCDAISSTDCGARFLFELGYITFPLMAVSIFAALIVLMLFVRKPSA
;
A
#
# COMPACT_ATOMS: atom_id res chain seq x y z
N MET A 1 -18.90 -17.92 -3.32
CA MET A 1 -18.07 -18.74 -2.41
C MET A 1 -16.57 -18.43 -2.60
N GLU A 2 -16.00 -18.56 -3.79
CA GLU A 2 -14.56 -18.25 -4.01
C GLU A 2 -14.20 -16.77 -3.80
N LEU A 3 -15.02 -15.85 -4.30
CA LEU A 3 -14.78 -14.41 -4.16
C LEU A 3 -14.82 -13.98 -2.69
N GLU A 4 -15.79 -14.42 -1.94
CA GLU A 4 -15.98 -14.09 -0.53
C GLU A 4 -14.82 -14.63 0.32
N THR A 5 -14.41 -15.89 0.10
CA THR A 5 -13.27 -16.48 0.80
C THR A 5 -11.97 -15.75 0.47
N THR A 6 -11.74 -15.40 -0.80
CA THR A 6 -10.55 -14.67 -1.25
C THR A 6 -10.51 -13.26 -0.64
N SER A 7 -11.64 -12.57 -0.61
CA SER A 7 -11.77 -11.23 -0.04
C SER A 7 -11.50 -11.23 1.47
N TYR A 8 -12.03 -12.24 2.19
CA TYR A 8 -11.79 -12.39 3.62
C TYR A 8 -10.31 -12.68 3.93
N LEU A 9 -9.67 -13.60 3.20
CA LEU A 9 -8.24 -13.89 3.37
C LEU A 9 -7.37 -12.66 3.08
N LEU A 10 -7.72 -11.89 2.04
CA LEU A 10 -7.02 -10.66 1.72
C LEU A 10 -7.19 -9.61 2.83
N ALA A 11 -8.40 -9.48 3.39
CA ALA A 11 -8.66 -8.58 4.51
C ALA A 11 -7.82 -8.96 5.76
N LEU A 12 -7.71 -10.25 6.07
CA LEU A 12 -6.83 -10.73 7.15
C LEU A 12 -5.36 -10.41 6.87
N ALA A 13 -4.88 -10.63 5.65
CA ALA A 13 -3.50 -10.29 5.27
C ALA A 13 -3.22 -8.79 5.41
N VAL A 14 -4.18 -7.94 5.01
CA VAL A 14 -4.07 -6.48 5.17
C VAL A 14 -4.09 -6.09 6.65
N MET A 15 -4.90 -6.71 7.48
CA MET A 15 -4.90 -6.44 8.92
C MET A 15 -3.53 -6.79 9.55
N VAL A 16 -2.94 -7.92 9.20
CA VAL A 16 -1.58 -8.27 9.63
C VAL A 16 -0.56 -7.24 9.13
N LEU A 17 -0.68 -6.81 7.87
CA LEU A 17 0.19 -5.78 7.30
C LEU A 17 0.09 -4.45 8.07
N GLN A 18 -1.12 -4.04 8.48
CA GLN A 18 -1.32 -2.83 9.30
C GLN A 18 -0.62 -2.93 10.65
N VAL A 19 -0.78 -4.06 11.36
CA VAL A 19 -0.10 -4.31 12.64
C VAL A 19 1.42 -4.27 12.47
N LEU A 20 1.95 -4.95 11.44
CA LEU A 20 3.38 -4.94 11.14
C LEU A 20 3.89 -3.54 10.80
N THR A 21 3.11 -2.77 10.02
CA THR A 21 3.48 -1.39 9.65
C THR A 21 3.59 -0.49 10.87
N VAL A 22 2.63 -0.56 11.79
CA VAL A 22 2.67 0.18 13.06
C VAL A 22 3.84 -0.29 13.93
N GLY A 23 4.06 -1.60 14.02
CA GLY A 23 5.20 -2.18 14.73
C GLY A 23 6.55 -1.70 14.18
N PHE A 24 6.73 -1.73 12.86
CA PHE A 24 7.97 -1.24 12.23
C PHE A 24 8.13 0.28 12.40
N LEU A 25 7.06 1.04 12.35
CA LEU A 25 7.12 2.47 12.65
C LEU A 25 7.58 2.72 14.09
N ALA A 26 7.07 1.96 15.06
CA ALA A 26 7.52 2.02 16.45
C ALA A 26 9.01 1.63 16.56
N VAL A 27 9.46 0.57 15.90
CA VAL A 27 10.89 0.18 15.84
C VAL A 27 11.73 1.33 15.28
N PHE A 28 11.27 2.00 14.22
CA PHE A 28 12.00 3.12 13.63
C PHE A 28 12.28 4.24 14.63
N PHE A 29 11.31 4.60 15.48
CA PHE A 29 11.47 5.65 16.49
C PHE A 29 12.25 5.18 17.72
N LEU A 30 12.12 3.90 18.09
CA LEU A 30 12.72 3.35 19.32
C LEU A 30 14.12 2.76 19.12
N ARG A 31 14.54 2.49 17.88
CA ARG A 31 15.82 1.82 17.56
C ARG A 31 17.07 2.49 18.17
N ASN A 32 17.00 3.80 18.44
CA ASN A 32 18.11 4.54 19.07
C ASN A 32 18.08 4.47 20.59
N LYS A 33 17.01 3.95 21.20
CA LYS A 33 16.84 3.86 22.66
C LYS A 33 16.94 2.43 23.18
N VAL A 34 16.74 1.43 22.32
CA VAL A 34 16.68 0.02 22.68
C VAL A 34 17.60 -0.76 21.74
N ASP A 35 18.67 -1.33 22.30
CA ASP A 35 19.70 -2.03 21.49
C ASP A 35 19.16 -3.29 20.81
N ASP A 36 18.22 -3.99 21.42
CA ASP A 36 17.58 -5.19 20.86
C ASP A 36 16.85 -4.94 19.54
N LEU A 37 16.42 -3.69 19.29
CA LEU A 37 15.72 -3.32 18.05
C LEU A 37 16.66 -3.01 16.88
N LYS A 38 17.95 -2.87 17.12
CA LYS A 38 18.94 -2.59 16.06
C LYS A 38 19.00 -3.71 15.03
N GLY A 39 18.96 -4.97 15.45
CA GLY A 39 18.97 -6.12 14.55
C GLY A 39 17.77 -6.13 13.58
N ILE A 40 16.57 -5.76 14.05
CA ILE A 40 15.38 -5.64 13.20
C ILE A 40 15.56 -4.48 12.22
N ALA A 41 16.10 -3.35 12.68
CA ALA A 41 16.32 -2.18 11.84
C ALA A 41 17.37 -2.45 10.75
N GLU A 42 18.43 -3.19 11.06
CA GLU A 42 19.46 -3.65 10.11
C GLU A 42 18.86 -4.59 9.06
N PHE A 43 18.09 -5.60 9.49
CA PHE A 43 17.39 -6.50 8.59
C PHE A 43 16.47 -5.74 7.62
N LEU A 44 15.64 -4.79 8.13
CA LEU A 44 14.77 -3.98 7.29
C LEU A 44 15.55 -3.02 6.38
N SER A 45 16.72 -2.55 6.82
CA SER A 45 17.59 -1.74 5.97
C SER A 45 18.19 -2.55 4.82
N GLU A 46 18.55 -3.80 5.05
CA GLU A 46 19.17 -4.67 4.05
C GLU A 46 18.14 -5.23 3.07
N TRP A 47 17.05 -5.79 3.58
CA TRP A 47 16.03 -6.48 2.81
C TRP A 47 14.83 -5.61 2.41
N GLY A 48 14.76 -4.38 2.93
CA GLY A 48 13.60 -3.51 2.74
C GLY A 48 13.22 -3.23 1.28
N LEU A 49 14.20 -3.13 0.36
CA LEU A 49 13.93 -2.97 -1.08
C LEU A 49 13.27 -4.21 -1.67
N TRP A 50 13.72 -5.41 -1.32
CA TRP A 50 13.13 -6.67 -1.80
C TRP A 50 11.73 -6.89 -1.24
N ILE A 51 11.53 -6.58 0.04
CA ILE A 51 10.22 -6.66 0.69
C ILE A 51 9.25 -5.66 0.04
N ALA A 52 9.68 -4.42 -0.18
CA ALA A 52 8.86 -3.40 -0.83
C ALA A 52 8.54 -3.75 -2.29
N PHE A 53 9.50 -4.29 -3.05
CA PHE A 53 9.27 -4.79 -4.40
C PHE A 53 8.22 -5.91 -4.41
N SER A 54 8.39 -6.93 -3.56
CA SER A 54 7.45 -8.05 -3.48
C SER A 54 6.04 -7.60 -3.08
N LEU A 55 5.95 -6.68 -2.12
CA LEU A 55 4.67 -6.10 -1.69
C LEU A 55 3.99 -5.31 -2.81
N SER A 56 4.72 -4.45 -3.50
CA SER A 56 4.16 -3.66 -4.61
C SER A 56 3.76 -4.54 -5.81
N LEU A 57 4.53 -5.60 -6.10
CA LEU A 57 4.23 -6.57 -7.14
C LEU A 57 2.96 -7.36 -6.81
N ALA A 58 2.86 -7.90 -5.59
CA ALA A 58 1.68 -8.64 -5.13
C ALA A 58 0.42 -7.75 -5.15
N ALA A 59 0.53 -6.52 -4.65
CA ALA A 59 -0.57 -5.57 -4.68
C ALA A 59 -1.01 -5.25 -6.12
N SER A 60 -0.07 -5.01 -7.04
CA SER A 60 -0.37 -4.75 -8.44
C SER A 60 -1.04 -5.95 -9.11
N ALA A 61 -0.54 -7.17 -8.88
CA ALA A 61 -1.14 -8.40 -9.37
C ALA A 61 -2.58 -8.58 -8.86
N MET A 62 -2.81 -8.32 -7.57
CA MET A 62 -4.17 -8.40 -6.99
C MET A 62 -5.13 -7.39 -7.62
N THR A 63 -4.68 -6.16 -7.93
CA THR A 63 -5.56 -5.21 -8.62
C THR A 63 -5.99 -5.70 -10.00
N LEU A 64 -5.11 -6.40 -10.73
CA LEU A 64 -5.43 -7.01 -12.03
C LEU A 64 -6.36 -8.21 -11.86
N VAL A 65 -6.12 -9.07 -10.88
CA VAL A 65 -7.02 -10.21 -10.59
C VAL A 65 -8.45 -9.71 -10.32
N TYR A 66 -8.61 -8.68 -9.50
CA TYR A 66 -9.95 -8.15 -9.21
C TYR A 66 -10.63 -7.49 -10.41
N SER A 67 -9.89 -6.79 -11.29
CA SER A 67 -10.49 -6.13 -12.45
C SER A 67 -10.67 -7.07 -13.65
N ASP A 68 -9.66 -7.89 -13.97
CA ASP A 68 -9.64 -8.62 -15.23
C ASP A 68 -10.15 -10.06 -15.09
N VAL A 69 -9.95 -10.67 -13.92
CA VAL A 69 -10.41 -12.04 -13.66
C VAL A 69 -11.79 -12.03 -13.00
N LEU A 70 -12.00 -11.20 -11.97
CA LEU A 70 -13.25 -11.13 -11.22
C LEU A 70 -14.25 -10.10 -11.80
N GLY A 71 -13.86 -9.33 -12.82
CA GLY A 71 -14.74 -8.42 -13.56
C GLY A 71 -15.22 -7.20 -12.78
N ILE A 72 -14.55 -6.84 -11.66
CA ILE A 72 -14.90 -5.66 -10.88
C ILE A 72 -14.34 -4.40 -11.56
N ALA A 73 -15.21 -3.60 -12.18
CA ALA A 73 -14.82 -2.40 -12.89
C ALA A 73 -14.11 -1.39 -11.96
N ALA A 74 -12.89 -1.00 -12.32
CA ALA A 74 -12.13 -0.01 -11.58
C ALA A 74 -12.66 1.40 -11.86
N CYS A 75 -13.03 2.15 -10.81
CA CYS A 75 -13.41 3.55 -10.90
C CYS A 75 -12.21 4.45 -11.23
N ILE A 76 -12.44 5.71 -11.53
CA ILE A 76 -11.37 6.67 -11.88
C ILE A 76 -10.33 6.82 -10.76
N MET A 77 -10.75 6.87 -9.48
CA MET A 77 -9.81 6.95 -8.35
C MET A 77 -8.97 5.69 -8.21
N CYS A 78 -9.53 4.52 -8.50
CA CYS A 78 -8.78 3.26 -8.53
C CYS A 78 -7.67 3.30 -9.60
N TRP A 79 -7.95 3.92 -10.76
CA TRP A 79 -6.93 4.11 -11.80
C TRP A 79 -5.80 5.05 -11.36
N TRP A 80 -6.12 6.17 -10.67
CA TRP A 80 -5.10 7.05 -10.12
C TRP A 80 -4.19 6.35 -9.09
N GLN A 81 -4.77 5.47 -8.25
CA GLN A 81 -3.98 4.65 -7.32
C GLN A 81 -3.07 3.67 -8.06
N ARG A 82 -3.55 3.05 -9.16
CA ARG A 82 -2.73 2.17 -10.01
C ARG A 82 -1.60 2.92 -10.70
N ILE A 83 -1.86 4.14 -11.20
CA ILE A 83 -0.83 5.01 -11.79
C ILE A 83 0.28 5.31 -10.78
N ALA A 84 -0.04 5.44 -9.49
CA ALA A 84 0.96 5.60 -8.45
C ALA A 84 1.67 4.28 -8.09
N LEU A 85 0.94 3.15 -8.09
CA LEU A 85 1.46 1.85 -7.62
C LEU A 85 2.31 1.11 -8.66
N TYR A 86 1.89 1.08 -9.94
CA TYR A 86 2.55 0.27 -10.96
C TYR A 86 4.00 0.69 -11.26
N PRO A 87 4.33 1.99 -11.35
CA PRO A 87 5.72 2.42 -11.49
C PRO A 87 6.60 1.98 -10.33
N LEU A 88 6.04 1.84 -9.11
CA LEU A 88 6.79 1.40 -7.94
C LEU A 88 7.34 -0.02 -8.10
N VAL A 89 6.64 -0.91 -8.79
CA VAL A 89 7.14 -2.26 -9.08
C VAL A 89 8.45 -2.18 -9.88
N VAL A 90 8.49 -1.33 -10.91
CA VAL A 90 9.67 -1.18 -11.76
C VAL A 90 10.80 -0.46 -11.00
N ILE A 91 10.48 0.64 -10.33
CA ILE A 91 11.45 1.44 -9.56
C ILE A 91 12.11 0.59 -8.47
N LEU A 92 11.30 -0.13 -7.68
CA LEU A 92 11.79 -0.95 -6.57
C LEU A 92 12.53 -2.19 -7.07
N GLY A 93 12.10 -2.81 -8.18
CA GLY A 93 12.79 -3.93 -8.78
C GLY A 93 14.19 -3.56 -9.27
N ILE A 94 14.31 -2.44 -10.01
CA ILE A 94 15.62 -1.90 -10.45
C ILE A 94 16.49 -1.51 -9.25
N ALA A 95 15.90 -0.86 -8.25
CA ALA A 95 16.61 -0.42 -7.06
C ALA A 95 17.13 -1.60 -6.23
N ALA A 96 16.33 -2.65 -6.06
CA ALA A 96 16.73 -3.86 -5.35
C ALA A 96 17.90 -4.56 -6.06
N TRP A 97 17.87 -4.61 -7.41
CA TRP A 97 18.94 -5.20 -8.20
C TRP A 97 20.23 -4.37 -8.16
N LYS A 98 20.11 -3.04 -8.34
CA LYS A 98 21.26 -2.12 -8.35
C LYS A 98 21.72 -1.66 -6.98
N LYS A 99 21.01 -2.02 -5.92
CA LYS A 99 21.22 -1.56 -4.52
C LYS A 99 21.19 -0.03 -4.38
N GLU A 100 20.36 0.63 -5.22
CA GLU A 100 20.20 2.09 -5.17
C GLU A 100 19.13 2.46 -4.14
N ARG A 101 19.57 3.10 -3.05
CA ARG A 101 18.72 3.30 -1.86
C ARG A 101 18.07 4.67 -1.80
N VAL A 102 18.79 5.74 -2.11
CA VAL A 102 18.33 7.11 -1.81
C VAL A 102 17.28 7.60 -2.81
N ALA A 103 17.59 7.55 -4.11
CA ALA A 103 16.67 8.01 -5.15
C ALA A 103 15.40 7.14 -5.19
N SER A 104 15.54 5.82 -5.06
CA SER A 104 14.41 4.90 -5.02
C SER A 104 13.52 5.12 -3.80
N ALA A 105 14.11 5.38 -2.61
CA ALA A 105 13.34 5.68 -1.42
C ALA A 105 12.54 6.98 -1.55
N LEU A 106 13.14 8.04 -2.10
CA LEU A 106 12.45 9.31 -2.32
C LEU A 106 11.30 9.16 -3.31
N SER A 107 11.53 8.52 -4.45
CA SER A 107 10.50 8.28 -5.47
C SER A 107 9.35 7.45 -4.90
N THR A 108 9.67 6.38 -4.15
CA THR A 108 8.67 5.51 -3.52
C THR A 108 7.85 6.27 -2.49
N ILE A 109 8.47 7.06 -1.61
CA ILE A 109 7.75 7.85 -0.62
C ILE A 109 6.83 8.87 -1.30
N THR A 110 7.31 9.58 -2.33
CA THR A 110 6.51 10.58 -3.05
C THR A 110 5.28 9.95 -3.71
N LEU A 111 5.47 8.89 -4.49
CA LEU A 111 4.35 8.19 -5.14
C LEU A 111 3.40 7.55 -4.12
N SER A 112 3.92 7.03 -3.01
CA SER A 112 3.09 6.45 -1.95
C SER A 112 2.28 7.50 -1.19
N ILE A 113 2.79 8.71 -0.99
CA ILE A 113 2.03 9.81 -0.40
C ILE A 113 0.88 10.22 -1.33
N ILE A 114 1.15 10.35 -2.64
CA ILE A 114 0.13 10.73 -3.63
C ILE A 114 -0.94 9.63 -3.73
N GLY A 115 -0.53 8.38 -3.98
CA GLY A 115 -1.44 7.25 -4.10
C GLY A 115 -2.22 6.95 -2.83
N GLY A 116 -1.56 7.03 -1.66
CA GLY A 116 -2.16 6.85 -0.35
C GLY A 116 -3.15 7.96 0.00
N GLY A 117 -2.86 9.22 -0.38
CA GLY A 117 -3.79 10.35 -0.21
C GLY A 117 -5.07 10.17 -1.02
N ILE A 118 -4.95 9.75 -2.29
CA ILE A 118 -6.11 9.43 -3.14
C ILE A 118 -6.91 8.26 -2.55
N ALA A 119 -6.23 7.21 -2.10
CA ALA A 119 -6.87 6.05 -1.49
C ALA A 119 -7.59 6.39 -0.19
N LEU A 120 -6.98 7.23 0.66
CA LEU A 120 -7.59 7.69 1.89
C LEU A 120 -8.84 8.54 1.62
N TYR A 121 -8.78 9.46 0.66
CA TYR A 121 -9.94 10.25 0.26
C TYR A 121 -11.09 9.35 -0.22
N GLN A 122 -10.79 8.36 -1.07
CA GLN A 122 -11.79 7.41 -1.56
C GLN A 122 -12.37 6.56 -0.41
N HIS A 123 -11.56 6.15 0.56
CA HIS A 123 -12.05 5.43 1.73
C HIS A 123 -13.02 6.29 2.54
N LEU A 124 -12.68 7.56 2.80
CA LEU A 124 -13.56 8.51 3.52
C LEU A 124 -14.88 8.72 2.77
N LEU A 125 -14.85 8.74 1.44
CA LEU A 125 -16.03 8.79 0.60
C LEU A 125 -16.90 7.53 0.78
N GLN A 126 -16.30 6.34 0.76
CA GLN A 126 -17.02 5.07 0.92
C GLN A 126 -17.63 4.89 2.32
N VAL A 127 -17.01 5.43 3.37
CA VAL A 127 -17.58 5.38 4.73
C VAL A 127 -18.57 6.51 5.02
N GLY A 128 -18.78 7.43 4.05
CA GLY A 128 -19.80 8.47 4.15
C GLY A 128 -19.40 9.73 4.93
N ILE A 129 -18.09 9.89 5.18
CA ILE A 129 -17.54 11.08 5.87
C ILE A 129 -17.48 12.29 4.91
N THR A 130 -17.25 12.04 3.61
CA THR A 130 -17.21 13.06 2.56
C THR A 130 -18.32 12.80 1.54
N SER A 131 -18.94 13.88 1.04
CA SER A 131 -20.11 13.79 0.15
C SER A 131 -19.82 14.22 -1.30
N ALA A 132 -18.64 14.71 -1.62
CA ALA A 132 -18.32 15.22 -2.95
C ALA A 132 -17.47 14.19 -3.72
N ALA A 133 -18.11 13.46 -4.63
CA ALA A 133 -17.40 12.61 -5.59
C ALA A 133 -17.26 13.33 -6.92
N PRO A 134 -16.06 13.67 -7.39
CA PRO A 134 -15.86 14.14 -8.77
C PRO A 134 -15.99 13.01 -9.80
N CYS A 135 -16.49 11.84 -9.38
CA CYS A 135 -16.48 10.62 -10.18
C CYS A 135 -17.67 10.50 -11.16
N ASP A 136 -18.81 11.13 -10.88
CA ASP A 136 -20.03 10.97 -11.66
C ASP A 136 -19.96 11.52 -13.09
N ALA A 137 -19.01 12.43 -13.35
CA ALA A 137 -18.89 13.08 -14.65
C ALA A 137 -18.02 12.32 -15.67
N ILE A 138 -17.20 11.34 -15.22
CA ILE A 138 -16.12 10.79 -16.06
C ILE A 138 -16.16 9.25 -16.15
N SER A 139 -16.78 8.55 -15.21
CA SER A 139 -16.83 7.08 -15.22
C SER A 139 -18.22 6.54 -14.92
N SER A 140 -18.56 5.43 -15.57
CA SER A 140 -19.80 4.67 -15.32
C SER A 140 -19.81 3.94 -13.98
N THR A 141 -18.71 3.97 -13.23
CA THR A 141 -18.55 3.26 -11.96
C THR A 141 -18.46 4.26 -10.83
N ASP A 142 -19.40 4.17 -9.88
CA ASP A 142 -19.46 5.02 -8.70
C ASP A 142 -18.25 4.74 -7.78
N CYS A 143 -17.47 5.79 -7.47
CA CYS A 143 -16.33 5.71 -6.56
C CYS A 143 -16.73 5.50 -5.10
N GLY A 144 -17.96 5.81 -4.73
CA GLY A 144 -18.55 5.58 -3.42
C GLY A 144 -19.10 4.17 -3.23
N ALA A 145 -19.27 3.40 -4.31
CA ALA A 145 -19.78 2.04 -4.21
C ALA A 145 -18.85 1.13 -3.42
N ARG A 146 -19.40 0.41 -2.46
CA ARG A 146 -18.68 -0.54 -1.63
C ARG A 146 -18.79 -1.93 -2.24
N PHE A 147 -17.80 -2.35 -3.00
CA PHE A 147 -17.73 -3.71 -3.55
C PHE A 147 -17.18 -4.72 -2.52
N LEU A 148 -16.46 -4.23 -1.51
CA LEU A 148 -15.89 -5.01 -0.44
C LEU A 148 -15.98 -4.23 0.87
N PHE A 149 -16.49 -4.88 1.91
CA PHE A 149 -16.58 -4.33 3.26
C PHE A 149 -16.41 -5.46 4.26
N GLU A 150 -15.15 -5.82 4.53
CA GLU A 150 -14.79 -6.92 5.40
C GLU A 150 -14.37 -6.43 6.79
N LEU A 151 -14.54 -7.27 7.79
CA LEU A 151 -14.17 -6.99 9.19
C LEU A 151 -14.74 -5.67 9.75
N GLY A 152 -15.83 -5.14 9.13
CA GLY A 152 -16.51 -3.93 9.59
C GLY A 152 -15.84 -2.61 9.21
N TYR A 153 -14.63 -2.59 8.61
CA TYR A 153 -13.93 -1.36 8.24
C TYR A 153 -13.04 -1.48 6.99
N ILE A 154 -12.68 -2.68 6.56
CA ILE A 154 -11.75 -2.87 5.45
C ILE A 154 -12.47 -2.74 4.11
N THR A 155 -12.07 -1.73 3.35
CA THR A 155 -12.49 -1.47 1.97
C THR A 155 -11.31 -1.60 1.02
N PHE A 156 -11.52 -1.73 -0.29
CA PHE A 156 -10.44 -1.71 -1.28
C PHE A 156 -9.51 -0.49 -1.15
N PRO A 157 -10.03 0.75 -1.03
CA PRO A 157 -9.17 1.90 -0.82
C PRO A 157 -8.36 1.82 0.47
N LEU A 158 -8.91 1.29 1.57
CA LEU A 158 -8.17 1.14 2.82
C LEU A 158 -7.04 0.11 2.70
N MET A 159 -7.23 -0.96 1.91
CA MET A 159 -6.15 -1.88 1.58
C MET A 159 -5.01 -1.16 0.86
N ALA A 160 -5.33 -0.29 -0.10
CA ALA A 160 -4.33 0.51 -0.81
C ALA A 160 -3.60 1.49 0.13
N VAL A 161 -4.32 2.17 1.05
CA VAL A 161 -3.70 3.01 2.10
C VAL A 161 -2.69 2.21 2.90
N SER A 162 -3.07 1.00 3.32
CA SER A 162 -2.19 0.12 4.13
C SER A 162 -0.91 -0.26 3.39
N ILE A 163 -1.01 -0.56 2.09
CA ILE A 163 0.14 -0.87 1.24
C ILE A 163 1.06 0.35 1.09
N PHE A 164 0.50 1.51 0.74
CA PHE A 164 1.30 2.74 0.61
C PHE A 164 1.96 3.14 1.92
N ALA A 165 1.28 3.01 3.06
CA ALA A 165 1.85 3.25 4.38
C ALA A 165 3.02 2.30 4.69
N ALA A 166 2.86 1.01 4.40
CA ALA A 166 3.93 0.02 4.57
C ALA A 166 5.15 0.33 3.71
N LEU A 167 4.94 0.73 2.43
CA LEU A 167 6.02 1.15 1.54
C LEU A 167 6.77 2.37 2.08
N ILE A 168 6.06 3.38 2.60
CA ILE A 168 6.69 4.55 3.23
C ILE A 168 7.55 4.12 4.41
N VAL A 169 7.00 3.31 5.33
CA VAL A 169 7.73 2.86 6.53
C VAL A 169 8.97 2.06 6.15
N LEU A 170 8.89 1.13 5.19
CA LEU A 170 10.06 0.38 4.70
C LEU A 170 11.13 1.31 4.13
N MET A 171 10.74 2.34 3.36
CA MET A 171 11.69 3.29 2.77
C MET A 171 12.37 4.19 3.80
N LEU A 172 11.79 4.40 4.98
CA LEU A 172 12.46 5.11 6.07
C LEU A 172 13.68 4.33 6.61
N PHE A 173 13.61 2.99 6.66
CA PHE A 173 14.75 2.15 7.04
C PHE A 173 15.80 2.06 5.93
N VAL A 174 15.37 1.94 4.68
CA VAL A 174 16.27 1.88 3.51
C VAL A 174 17.08 3.16 3.36
N ARG A 175 16.45 4.34 3.59
CA ARG A 175 17.09 5.65 3.45
C ARG A 175 18.10 5.95 4.56
N LYS A 176 17.84 5.50 5.78
CA LYS A 176 18.71 5.71 6.95
C LYS A 176 19.13 4.35 7.49
N PRO A 177 20.14 3.70 6.91
CA PRO A 177 20.72 2.52 7.54
C PRO A 177 21.17 2.88 8.95
N SER A 178 20.97 1.97 9.89
CA SER A 178 21.53 2.09 11.24
C SER A 178 23.06 2.16 11.11
N ALA A 179 23.65 3.24 11.60
CA ALA A 179 25.09 3.38 11.69
C ALA A 179 25.63 2.48 12.81
#